data_aa66b019b5b14e41e468d5f283df5482
#
_entry.id   aa66b019b5b14e41e468d5f283df5482
#
_cell.length_a   1.000
_cell.length_b   1.000
_cell.length_c   1.000
_cell.angle_alpha   90.00
_cell.angle_beta   90.00
_cell.angle_gamma   90.00
#
_symmetry.space_group_name_H-M   'P 1'
#
loop_
_entity.id
_entity.type
_entity.pdbx_description
1 polymer ?
#
loop_
_entity_poly.entity_id
_entity_poly.type
_entity_poly.pdbx_seq_one_letter_code
_entity_poly.pdbx_strand_id
1 'polypeptide(L)'
;GDGCKDVIEAGLPDPDNNGILGVGATDAVVVDSDGKVIKNQDNSNVAGYTTPSALDRDSNGTHDYKEVGGNPSVSTQPQDYTRAEGDIFTFVVAGTAVGGVTYQWQESTDNGQNWSNLSNGGIYGGVTTTTLTITGPALNKHNNKYRAVISSLAFVCGTPAPSNAATMNVLLDTDDDLVPDTFDYDDDNDGILDSHEPGDSDSDGIPDRLELDS
;
A
#
# COMPACT_ATOMS: atom_id res chain seq x y z
N GLY A 1 3.97 -27.10 -11.80
CA GLY A 1 4.22 -25.66 -11.85
C GLY A 1 3.06 -24.90 -11.20
N ASP A 2 3.35 -23.74 -10.73
CA ASP A 2 2.46 -22.84 -9.99
C ASP A 2 1.61 -21.91 -10.90
N GLY A 3 1.79 -22.05 -12.23
CA GLY A 3 1.09 -21.27 -13.24
C GLY A 3 1.87 -20.04 -13.72
N CYS A 4 2.99 -19.70 -13.09
CA CYS A 4 3.92 -18.72 -13.63
C CYS A 4 4.88 -19.38 -14.64
N LYS A 5 5.32 -18.61 -15.61
CA LYS A 5 6.29 -19.10 -16.60
C LYS A 5 7.69 -18.81 -16.11
N ASP A 6 8.53 -19.83 -16.04
CA ASP A 6 9.89 -19.75 -15.50
C ASP A 6 10.72 -18.65 -16.18
N VAL A 7 10.49 -18.39 -17.46
CA VAL A 7 11.15 -17.31 -18.20
C VAL A 7 10.82 -15.92 -17.64
N ILE A 8 9.58 -15.70 -17.21
CA ILE A 8 9.13 -14.44 -16.61
C ILE A 8 9.69 -14.30 -15.19
N GLU A 9 9.66 -15.37 -14.40
CA GLU A 9 10.23 -15.40 -13.04
C GLU A 9 11.74 -15.17 -13.06
N ALA A 10 12.42 -15.70 -14.06
CA ALA A 10 13.83 -15.42 -14.31
C ALA A 10 14.13 -13.99 -14.78
N GLY A 11 13.09 -13.16 -14.98
CA GLY A 11 13.24 -11.77 -15.43
C GLY A 11 13.64 -11.62 -16.90
N LEU A 12 13.30 -12.59 -17.72
CA LEU A 12 13.68 -12.62 -19.13
C LEU A 12 12.52 -12.15 -20.01
N PRO A 13 12.82 -11.59 -21.21
CA PRO A 13 11.78 -11.10 -22.10
C PRO A 13 10.97 -12.27 -22.71
N ASP A 14 9.66 -12.22 -22.50
CA ASP A 14 8.65 -13.08 -23.13
C ASP A 14 7.52 -12.16 -23.67
N PRO A 15 7.78 -11.40 -24.75
CA PRO A 15 6.86 -10.39 -25.23
C PRO A 15 5.52 -10.92 -25.78
N ASP A 16 5.50 -12.18 -26.26
CA ASP A 16 4.30 -12.85 -26.75
C ASP A 16 3.63 -13.73 -25.69
N ASN A 17 4.18 -13.72 -24.47
CA ASN A 17 3.64 -14.39 -23.30
C ASN A 17 3.34 -15.90 -23.51
N ASN A 18 4.20 -16.59 -24.28
CA ASN A 18 4.07 -18.03 -24.52
C ASN A 18 4.88 -18.92 -23.56
N GLY A 19 5.72 -18.32 -22.70
CA GLY A 19 6.57 -19.03 -21.73
C GLY A 19 7.93 -19.42 -22.27
N ILE A 20 8.29 -18.93 -23.45
CA ILE A 20 9.55 -19.20 -24.11
C ILE A 20 10.27 -17.86 -24.34
N LEU A 21 11.59 -17.84 -24.17
CA LEU A 21 12.39 -16.64 -24.35
C LEU A 21 12.31 -16.13 -25.80
N GLY A 22 11.94 -14.86 -25.98
CA GLY A 22 11.92 -14.19 -27.29
C GLY A 22 10.53 -13.97 -27.87
N VAL A 23 10.42 -13.80 -29.18
CA VAL A 23 9.16 -13.45 -29.89
C VAL A 23 8.87 -14.46 -30.98
N GLY A 24 7.66 -15.01 -30.96
CA GLY A 24 6.87 -15.45 -32.12
C GLY A 24 7.51 -16.38 -33.13
N ALA A 25 8.31 -17.38 -32.75
CA ALA A 25 8.74 -18.43 -33.66
C ALA A 25 8.24 -19.81 -33.20
N THR A 26 8.24 -20.73 -34.15
CA THR A 26 7.80 -22.11 -33.94
C THR A 26 8.92 -23.03 -33.46
N ASP A 27 10.14 -22.52 -33.37
CA ASP A 27 11.31 -23.32 -33.05
C ASP A 27 11.58 -23.35 -31.53
N ALA A 28 11.90 -24.52 -31.01
CA ALA A 28 12.31 -24.66 -29.61
C ALA A 28 13.61 -23.90 -29.35
N VAL A 29 13.72 -23.30 -28.18
CA VAL A 29 14.99 -22.72 -27.72
C VAL A 29 16.10 -23.75 -27.74
N VAL A 30 17.29 -23.35 -28.20
CA VAL A 30 18.46 -24.19 -28.19
C VAL A 30 19.27 -23.90 -26.92
N VAL A 31 19.55 -24.96 -26.19
CA VAL A 31 20.36 -24.88 -24.95
C VAL A 31 21.70 -25.57 -25.16
N ASP A 32 22.71 -25.11 -24.48
CA ASP A 32 24.02 -25.77 -24.42
C ASP A 32 24.01 -26.95 -23.42
N SER A 33 25.19 -27.59 -23.26
CA SER A 33 25.34 -28.74 -22.35
C SER A 33 25.07 -28.41 -20.88
N ASP A 34 25.12 -27.13 -20.52
CA ASP A 34 24.90 -26.65 -19.15
C ASP A 34 23.44 -26.14 -18.93
N GLY A 35 22.59 -26.33 -19.95
CA GLY A 35 21.20 -25.88 -19.92
C GLY A 35 21.00 -24.37 -20.19
N LYS A 36 22.05 -23.68 -20.64
CA LYS A 36 21.93 -22.26 -21.00
C LYS A 36 21.29 -22.13 -22.38
N VAL A 37 20.36 -21.20 -22.49
CA VAL A 37 19.73 -20.83 -23.75
C VAL A 37 20.74 -20.10 -24.63
N ILE A 38 21.09 -20.65 -25.78
CA ILE A 38 22.03 -20.07 -26.75
C ILE A 38 21.32 -19.49 -27.97
N LYS A 39 20.11 -19.93 -28.24
CA LYS A 39 19.19 -19.35 -29.23
C LYS A 39 17.78 -19.25 -28.67
N ASN A 40 17.15 -18.14 -28.92
CA ASN A 40 15.72 -17.95 -28.62
C ASN A 40 14.85 -18.58 -29.73
N GLN A 41 13.54 -18.54 -29.55
CA GLN A 41 12.61 -19.21 -30.45
C GLN A 41 12.58 -18.65 -31.90
N ASP A 42 13.08 -17.45 -32.13
CA ASP A 42 13.24 -16.87 -33.48
C ASP A 42 14.59 -17.24 -34.14
N ASN A 43 15.30 -18.20 -33.55
CA ASN A 43 16.64 -18.69 -33.99
C ASN A 43 17.73 -17.60 -33.94
N SER A 44 17.49 -16.43 -33.34
CA SER A 44 18.52 -15.45 -33.11
C SER A 44 19.46 -15.89 -31.97
N ASN A 45 20.74 -15.53 -32.07
CA ASN A 45 21.69 -15.81 -31.00
C ASN A 45 21.35 -14.92 -29.78
N VAL A 46 21.18 -15.58 -28.65
CA VAL A 46 21.10 -14.84 -27.37
C VAL A 46 22.52 -14.46 -26.99
N ALA A 47 22.88 -13.20 -27.14
CA ALA A 47 24.20 -12.70 -26.77
C ALA A 47 24.43 -12.93 -25.27
N GLY A 48 25.24 -13.94 -24.96
CA GLY A 48 25.77 -14.16 -23.64
C GLY A 48 24.70 -14.26 -22.55
N TYR A 49 23.97 -15.35 -22.52
CA TYR A 49 23.29 -15.79 -21.31
C TYR A 49 24.37 -16.22 -20.29
N THR A 50 25.26 -15.26 -20.00
CA THR A 50 26.13 -15.37 -18.85
C THR A 50 25.27 -15.23 -17.65
N THR A 51 24.82 -16.37 -17.08
CA THR A 51 24.02 -16.45 -15.88
C THR A 51 23.02 -15.26 -15.81
N PRO A 52 21.74 -15.48 -15.92
CA PRO A 52 20.88 -14.49 -15.33
C PRO A 52 21.53 -14.27 -13.96
N SER A 53 21.71 -13.05 -13.56
CA SER A 53 21.66 -12.72 -12.16
C SER A 53 20.30 -13.26 -11.77
N ALA A 54 20.26 -14.56 -11.52
CA ALA A 54 19.03 -15.30 -11.40
C ALA A 54 18.33 -14.62 -10.25
N LEU A 55 17.18 -14.06 -10.55
CA LEU A 55 16.46 -13.24 -9.62
C LEU A 55 16.12 -14.12 -8.41
N ASP A 56 16.74 -13.80 -7.33
CA ASP A 56 16.49 -14.30 -5.99
C ASP A 56 16.07 -13.05 -5.20
N ARG A 57 14.81 -12.64 -5.40
CA ARG A 57 14.28 -11.37 -4.89
C ARG A 57 14.15 -11.36 -3.39
N ASP A 58 13.95 -12.51 -2.77
CA ASP A 58 13.88 -12.66 -1.33
C ASP A 58 15.22 -12.98 -0.66
N SER A 59 16.27 -13.20 -1.50
CA SER A 59 17.63 -13.47 -1.05
C SER A 59 17.78 -14.72 -0.18
N ASN A 60 16.97 -15.76 -0.44
CA ASN A 60 17.02 -17.03 0.30
C ASN A 60 18.04 -18.03 -0.26
N GLY A 61 18.68 -17.71 -1.39
CA GLY A 61 19.67 -18.55 -2.07
C GLY A 61 19.06 -19.53 -3.09
N THR A 62 17.75 -19.50 -3.27
CA THR A 62 17.03 -20.23 -4.32
C THR A 62 16.53 -19.23 -5.35
N HIS A 63 16.72 -19.52 -6.61
CA HIS A 63 16.23 -18.62 -7.67
C HIS A 63 14.71 -18.70 -7.78
N ASP A 64 14.05 -17.55 -7.99
CA ASP A 64 12.58 -17.44 -8.04
C ASP A 64 11.92 -18.48 -8.95
N TYR A 65 12.51 -18.76 -10.14
CA TYR A 65 11.98 -19.75 -11.09
C TYR A 65 12.05 -21.21 -10.62
N LYS A 66 12.77 -21.48 -9.52
CA LYS A 66 12.86 -22.81 -8.88
C LYS A 66 11.93 -22.96 -7.70
N GLU A 67 11.30 -21.89 -7.30
CA GLU A 67 10.36 -21.87 -6.19
C GLU A 67 8.93 -22.11 -6.67
N VAL A 68 8.17 -22.78 -5.83
CA VAL A 68 6.73 -22.90 -6.07
C VAL A 68 6.08 -21.62 -5.56
N GLY A 69 5.70 -20.74 -6.47
CA GLY A 69 5.05 -19.50 -6.16
C GLY A 69 3.65 -19.69 -5.58
N GLY A 70 3.16 -18.68 -4.92
CA GLY A 70 1.80 -18.64 -4.37
C GLY A 70 1.31 -17.20 -4.23
N ASN A 71 -0.01 -17.01 -4.38
CA ASN A 71 -0.62 -15.72 -4.18
C ASN A 71 -0.38 -15.23 -2.75
N PRO A 72 -0.12 -13.94 -2.54
CA PRO A 72 -0.03 -13.38 -1.21
C PRO A 72 -1.38 -13.45 -0.49
N SER A 73 -1.33 -13.47 0.82
CA SER A 73 -2.51 -13.40 1.67
C SER A 73 -2.35 -12.34 2.76
N VAL A 74 -3.45 -11.70 3.13
CA VAL A 74 -3.48 -10.74 4.25
C VAL A 74 -3.68 -11.51 5.54
N SER A 75 -2.74 -11.39 6.48
CA SER A 75 -2.81 -12.05 7.80
C SER A 75 -3.31 -11.11 8.91
N THR A 76 -3.08 -9.80 8.77
CA THR A 76 -3.61 -8.77 9.68
C THR A 76 -4.26 -7.68 8.85
N GLN A 77 -5.50 -7.35 9.19
CA GLN A 77 -6.29 -6.31 8.53
C GLN A 77 -6.11 -4.97 9.26
N PRO A 78 -6.02 -3.84 8.53
CA PRO A 78 -6.07 -2.54 9.15
C PRO A 78 -7.45 -2.30 9.80
N GLN A 79 -7.48 -1.52 10.87
CA GLN A 79 -8.68 -1.20 11.62
C GLN A 79 -9.00 0.29 11.45
N ASP A 80 -10.28 0.64 11.60
CA ASP A 80 -10.73 2.02 11.64
C ASP A 80 -10.03 2.77 12.78
N TYR A 81 -9.74 4.04 12.55
CA TYR A 81 -9.01 4.87 13.50
C TYR A 81 -9.66 6.23 13.64
N THR A 82 -9.86 6.67 14.90
CA THR A 82 -10.53 7.93 15.23
C THR A 82 -9.59 8.77 16.09
N ARG A 83 -9.35 10.03 15.71
CA ARG A 83 -8.50 11.01 16.40
C ARG A 83 -8.95 12.43 16.07
N ALA A 84 -8.44 13.39 16.85
CA ALA A 84 -8.48 14.80 16.52
C ALA A 84 -7.81 15.12 15.19
N GLU A 85 -8.20 16.19 14.54
CA GLU A 85 -7.37 16.75 13.47
C GLU A 85 -6.00 17.16 14.03
N GLY A 86 -5.00 17.21 13.18
CA GLY A 86 -3.64 17.48 13.64
C GLY A 86 -2.90 16.30 14.27
N ASP A 87 -3.59 15.28 14.80
CA ASP A 87 -2.96 14.10 15.45
C ASP A 87 -2.33 13.12 14.42
N ILE A 88 -1.75 12.06 14.92
CA ILE A 88 -1.12 11.01 14.11
C ILE A 88 -2.05 9.80 13.99
N PHE A 89 -2.38 9.44 12.74
CA PHE A 89 -3.10 8.23 12.41
C PHE A 89 -2.15 7.13 11.95
N THR A 90 -2.40 5.91 12.42
CA THR A 90 -1.55 4.76 12.10
C THR A 90 -2.40 3.56 11.69
N PHE A 91 -2.19 3.06 10.48
CA PHE A 91 -2.84 1.84 9.98
C PHE A 91 -1.80 0.73 9.83
N VAL A 92 -2.12 -0.45 10.32
CA VAL A 92 -1.20 -1.60 10.31
C VAL A 92 -1.80 -2.74 9.51
N VAL A 93 -0.98 -3.36 8.68
CA VAL A 93 -1.31 -4.54 7.89
C VAL A 93 -0.18 -5.56 8.02
N ALA A 94 -0.51 -6.84 7.91
CA ALA A 94 0.50 -7.86 7.68
C ALA A 94 0.02 -8.84 6.60
N GLY A 95 0.96 -9.40 5.88
CA GLY A 95 0.69 -10.41 4.87
C GLY A 95 1.80 -11.43 4.76
N THR A 96 1.50 -12.52 4.09
CA THR A 96 2.43 -13.61 3.84
C THR A 96 2.38 -14.04 2.38
N ALA A 97 3.51 -14.41 1.85
CA ALA A 97 3.66 -15.13 0.58
C ALA A 97 4.94 -15.95 0.62
N VAL A 98 5.05 -16.92 -0.27
CA VAL A 98 6.34 -17.58 -0.54
C VAL A 98 7.28 -16.55 -1.14
N GLY A 99 8.52 -16.50 -0.65
CA GLY A 99 9.54 -15.55 -1.12
C GLY A 99 9.37 -14.10 -0.63
N GLY A 100 8.57 -13.89 0.43
CA GLY A 100 8.37 -12.57 1.00
C GLY A 100 7.29 -11.72 0.31
N VAL A 101 7.01 -10.55 0.89
CA VAL A 101 5.93 -9.67 0.44
C VAL A 101 6.40 -8.23 0.27
N THR A 102 5.73 -7.53 -0.63
CA THR A 102 5.78 -6.07 -0.76
C THR A 102 4.43 -5.47 -0.44
N TYR A 103 4.42 -4.20 -0.04
CA TYR A 103 3.23 -3.46 0.35
C TYR A 103 3.11 -2.18 -0.49
N GLN A 104 1.88 -1.80 -0.82
CA GLN A 104 1.54 -0.50 -1.37
C GLN A 104 0.24 -0.02 -0.74
N TRP A 105 0.30 1.04 0.05
CA TRP A 105 -0.89 1.67 0.60
C TRP A 105 -1.61 2.52 -0.43
N GLN A 106 -2.93 2.50 -0.34
CA GLN A 106 -3.85 3.23 -1.21
C GLN A 106 -4.85 4.02 -0.38
N GLU A 107 -5.27 5.16 -0.92
CA GLU A 107 -6.35 5.99 -0.39
C GLU A 107 -7.55 5.95 -1.31
N SER A 108 -8.74 6.03 -0.73
CA SER A 108 -10.00 6.27 -1.41
C SER A 108 -10.72 7.44 -0.75
N THR A 109 -11.15 8.40 -1.56
CA THR A 109 -11.93 9.58 -1.14
C THR A 109 -13.41 9.47 -1.53
N ASP A 110 -13.82 8.33 -2.08
CA ASP A 110 -15.16 8.06 -2.62
C ASP A 110 -15.80 6.80 -2.03
N ASN A 111 -15.52 6.57 -0.74
CA ASN A 111 -16.06 5.43 0.02
C ASN A 111 -15.62 4.05 -0.50
N GLY A 112 -14.44 3.94 -1.11
CA GLY A 112 -13.88 2.68 -1.57
C GLY A 112 -14.21 2.31 -3.01
N GLN A 113 -14.80 3.22 -3.79
CA GLN A 113 -15.12 2.97 -5.20
C GLN A 113 -13.87 3.06 -6.08
N ASN A 114 -13.03 4.06 -5.85
CA ASN A 114 -11.75 4.23 -6.54
C ASN A 114 -10.61 4.31 -5.55
N TRP A 115 -9.43 3.82 -5.96
CA TRP A 115 -8.25 3.73 -5.12
C TRP A 115 -7.04 4.32 -5.82
N SER A 116 -6.29 5.17 -5.13
CA SER A 116 -5.05 5.78 -5.61
C SER A 116 -3.87 5.35 -4.76
N ASN A 117 -2.76 4.98 -5.39
CA ASN A 117 -1.53 4.66 -4.66
C ASN A 117 -1.00 5.90 -3.95
N LEU A 118 -0.63 5.73 -2.68
CA LEU A 118 0.04 6.76 -1.92
C LEU A 118 1.55 6.80 -2.23
N SER A 119 2.14 7.97 -2.03
CA SER A 119 3.59 8.19 -2.08
C SER A 119 4.06 8.80 -0.76
N ASN A 120 5.27 8.45 -0.32
CA ASN A 120 5.86 9.08 0.87
C ASN A 120 6.07 10.57 0.62
N GLY A 121 5.73 11.37 1.63
CA GLY A 121 5.84 12.82 1.60
C GLY A 121 4.54 13.52 2.00
N GLY A 122 4.61 14.82 2.25
CA GLY A 122 3.48 15.55 2.84
C GLY A 122 3.12 14.94 4.20
N ILE A 123 1.86 14.54 4.34
CA ILE A 123 1.35 13.92 5.57
C ILE A 123 1.57 12.39 5.63
N TYR A 124 2.00 11.74 4.53
CA TYR A 124 2.07 10.27 4.43
C TYR A 124 3.49 9.75 4.64
N GLY A 125 3.62 8.73 5.50
CA GLY A 125 4.84 7.96 5.73
C GLY A 125 4.57 6.45 5.73
N GLY A 126 5.58 5.64 5.39
CA GLY A 126 5.48 4.19 5.43
C GLY A 126 4.61 3.56 4.35
N VAL A 127 4.37 4.24 3.23
CA VAL A 127 3.40 3.82 2.18
C VAL A 127 3.73 2.49 1.51
N THR A 128 4.94 1.98 1.65
CA THR A 128 5.38 0.68 1.13
C THR A 128 5.81 -0.28 2.25
N THR A 129 5.38 -0.02 3.48
CA THR A 129 5.68 -0.85 4.64
C THR A 129 4.41 -1.44 5.26
N THR A 130 4.56 -2.25 6.31
CA THR A 130 3.44 -2.79 7.08
C THR A 130 2.62 -1.73 7.81
N THR A 131 3.16 -0.52 7.95
CA THR A 131 2.54 0.57 8.73
C THR A 131 2.48 1.83 7.90
N LEU A 132 1.27 2.31 7.64
CA LEU A 132 1.01 3.64 7.11
C LEU A 132 0.88 4.61 8.28
N THR A 133 1.61 5.71 8.23
CA THR A 133 1.47 6.83 9.17
C THR A 133 0.96 8.05 8.42
N ILE A 134 -0.05 8.72 8.97
CA ILE A 134 -0.62 9.96 8.45
C ILE A 134 -0.50 10.99 9.57
N THR A 135 0.28 12.04 9.34
CA THR A 135 0.63 13.05 10.36
C THR A 135 -0.11 14.34 10.08
N GLY A 136 -0.87 14.82 11.03
CA GLY A 136 -1.57 16.10 10.95
C GLY A 136 -2.62 16.18 9.83
N PRO A 137 -3.51 15.19 9.67
CA PRO A 137 -4.56 15.30 8.68
C PRO A 137 -5.61 16.35 9.11
N ALA A 138 -6.05 17.16 8.16
CA ALA A 138 -7.15 18.07 8.37
C ALA A 138 -8.53 17.38 8.21
N LEU A 139 -9.60 18.03 8.64
CA LEU A 139 -10.98 17.51 8.56
C LEU A 139 -11.41 17.05 7.16
N ASN A 140 -10.85 17.61 6.09
CA ASN A 140 -11.18 17.19 4.73
C ASN A 140 -10.76 15.75 4.41
N LYS A 141 -10.01 15.10 5.31
CA LYS A 141 -9.63 13.67 5.26
C LYS A 141 -10.60 12.78 6.04
N HIS A 142 -11.57 13.36 6.74
CA HIS A 142 -12.61 12.61 7.46
C HIS A 142 -13.35 11.66 6.50
N ASN A 143 -13.58 10.41 6.92
CA ASN A 143 -14.20 9.33 6.15
C ASN A 143 -13.38 8.82 4.95
N ASN A 144 -12.16 9.30 4.70
CA ASN A 144 -11.28 8.66 3.74
C ASN A 144 -10.95 7.23 4.17
N LYS A 145 -10.80 6.36 3.19
CA LYS A 145 -10.50 4.95 3.43
C LYS A 145 -9.10 4.62 2.96
N TYR A 146 -8.45 3.73 3.71
CA TYR A 146 -7.10 3.27 3.45
C TYR A 146 -7.06 1.76 3.38
N ARG A 147 -6.31 1.22 2.43
CA ARG A 147 -6.01 -0.21 2.33
C ARG A 147 -4.58 -0.43 1.87
N ALA A 148 -4.02 -1.60 2.14
CA ALA A 148 -2.76 -2.02 1.55
C ALA A 148 -2.99 -3.09 0.48
N VAL A 149 -2.29 -2.98 -0.63
CA VAL A 149 -2.16 -4.03 -1.63
C VAL A 149 -0.87 -4.78 -1.35
N ILE A 150 -0.99 -6.10 -1.14
CA ILE A 150 0.14 -6.98 -0.84
C ILE A 150 0.46 -7.77 -2.10
N SER A 151 1.73 -7.78 -2.49
CA SER A 151 2.23 -8.56 -3.62
C SER A 151 3.33 -9.50 -3.17
N SER A 152 3.46 -10.66 -3.81
CA SER A 152 4.61 -11.53 -3.61
C SER A 152 5.86 -10.88 -4.14
N LEU A 153 6.97 -11.03 -3.44
CA LEU A 153 8.27 -10.52 -3.88
C LEU A 153 8.88 -11.42 -4.97
N ALA A 154 8.82 -12.74 -4.79
CA ALA A 154 9.39 -13.72 -5.71
C ALA A 154 8.40 -14.16 -6.79
N PHE A 155 7.12 -14.35 -6.47
CA PHE A 155 6.11 -14.82 -7.42
C PHE A 155 5.46 -13.67 -8.21
N VAL A 156 6.10 -13.29 -9.31
CA VAL A 156 5.69 -12.11 -10.13
C VAL A 156 4.38 -12.29 -10.90
N CYS A 157 3.94 -13.54 -11.12
CA CYS A 157 2.65 -13.85 -11.75
C CYS A 157 1.49 -13.91 -10.74
N GLY A 158 1.78 -13.73 -9.46
CA GLY A 158 0.76 -13.77 -8.41
C GLY A 158 -0.24 -12.63 -8.52
N THR A 159 -1.49 -12.92 -8.18
CA THR A 159 -2.50 -11.86 -8.06
C THR A 159 -2.31 -11.13 -6.74
N PRO A 160 -2.08 -9.81 -6.75
CA PRO A 160 -1.98 -9.03 -5.52
C PRO A 160 -3.22 -9.17 -4.64
N ALA A 161 -3.04 -9.22 -3.33
CA ALA A 161 -4.11 -9.32 -2.34
C ALA A 161 -4.34 -7.96 -1.68
N PRO A 162 -5.45 -7.26 -1.95
CA PRO A 162 -5.81 -6.07 -1.19
C PRO A 162 -6.30 -6.46 0.21
N SER A 163 -5.93 -5.67 1.21
CA SER A 163 -6.54 -5.73 2.54
C SER A 163 -7.99 -5.24 2.50
N ASN A 164 -8.72 -5.45 3.58
CA ASN A 164 -9.94 -4.69 3.85
C ASN A 164 -9.60 -3.20 3.91
N ALA A 165 -10.60 -2.37 3.65
CA ALA A 165 -10.49 -0.94 3.86
C ALA A 165 -10.67 -0.60 5.35
N ALA A 166 -9.86 0.32 5.85
CA ALA A 166 -10.03 0.96 7.15
C ALA A 166 -10.42 2.42 6.95
N THR A 167 -11.31 2.92 7.78
CA THR A 167 -11.81 4.30 7.72
C THR A 167 -11.01 5.18 8.68
N MET A 168 -10.62 6.36 8.22
CA MET A 168 -10.04 7.41 9.03
C MET A 168 -11.12 8.39 9.47
N ASN A 169 -11.38 8.45 10.78
CA ASN A 169 -12.32 9.38 11.36
C ASN A 169 -11.55 10.54 12.02
N VAL A 170 -11.45 11.65 11.31
CA VAL A 170 -10.86 12.89 11.82
C VAL A 170 -11.96 13.69 12.50
N LEU A 171 -11.78 14.05 13.76
CA LEU A 171 -12.72 14.84 14.53
C LEU A 171 -12.19 16.26 14.67
N LEU A 172 -13.12 17.21 14.77
CA LEU A 172 -12.81 18.61 15.04
C LEU A 172 -12.10 18.74 16.39
N ASP A 173 -11.14 19.65 16.46
CA ASP A 173 -10.32 20.01 17.60
C ASP A 173 -10.05 21.51 17.47
N THR A 174 -10.85 22.31 18.19
CA THR A 174 -10.93 23.75 17.95
C THR A 174 -9.71 24.48 18.51
N ASP A 175 -9.14 23.99 19.61
CA ASP A 175 -8.01 24.63 20.29
C ASP A 175 -6.65 23.97 19.99
N ASP A 176 -6.65 22.90 19.15
CA ASP A 176 -5.46 22.15 18.73
C ASP A 176 -4.73 21.44 19.90
N ASP A 177 -5.41 21.05 20.98
CA ASP A 177 -4.82 20.36 22.12
C ASP A 177 -4.76 18.81 21.94
N LEU A 178 -5.32 18.30 20.84
CA LEU A 178 -5.45 16.89 20.44
C LEU A 178 -6.53 16.13 21.23
N VAL A 179 -7.42 16.81 21.91
CA VAL A 179 -8.67 16.28 22.43
C VAL A 179 -9.79 16.77 21.52
N PRO A 180 -10.47 15.90 20.79
CA PRO A 180 -11.56 16.35 19.92
C PRO A 180 -12.68 17.03 20.72
N ASP A 181 -13.30 18.07 20.16
CA ASP A 181 -14.43 18.82 20.76
C ASP A 181 -15.53 17.91 21.35
N THR A 182 -15.75 16.73 20.76
CA THR A 182 -16.74 15.77 21.26
C THR A 182 -16.36 15.11 22.59
N PHE A 183 -15.13 15.24 23.03
CA PHE A 183 -14.57 14.65 24.26
C PHE A 183 -13.92 15.71 25.16
N ASP A 184 -13.87 16.95 24.72
CA ASP A 184 -13.42 18.10 25.47
C ASP A 184 -14.56 18.66 26.34
N TYR A 185 -14.25 19.46 27.31
CA TYR A 185 -15.20 20.19 28.17
C TYR A 185 -15.05 21.70 28.01
N ASP A 186 -14.06 22.15 27.27
CA ASP A 186 -13.70 23.56 27.07
C ASP A 186 -13.05 23.61 25.66
N ASP A 187 -13.95 23.57 24.63
CA ASP A 187 -13.57 23.30 23.22
C ASP A 187 -12.58 24.34 22.64
N ASP A 188 -12.54 25.57 23.22
CA ASP A 188 -11.66 26.65 22.74
C ASP A 188 -10.57 27.05 23.76
N ASN A 189 -10.52 26.34 24.92
CA ASN A 189 -9.54 26.54 26.01
C ASN A 189 -9.47 27.96 26.53
N ASP A 190 -10.61 28.70 26.54
CA ASP A 190 -10.70 30.08 27.11
C ASP A 190 -10.80 30.08 28.63
N GLY A 191 -11.08 28.92 29.25
CA GLY A 191 -11.19 28.67 30.67
C GLY A 191 -12.65 28.73 31.16
N ILE A 192 -13.62 28.83 30.29
CA ILE A 192 -15.04 28.67 30.53
C ILE A 192 -15.46 27.32 29.93
N LEU A 193 -16.20 26.53 30.68
CA LEU A 193 -16.62 25.22 30.15
C LEU A 193 -17.76 25.38 29.14
N ASP A 194 -17.80 24.59 28.07
CA ASP A 194 -18.86 24.53 27.04
C ASP A 194 -20.27 24.53 27.64
N SER A 195 -20.43 23.87 28.79
CA SER A 195 -21.74 23.83 29.50
C SER A 195 -22.19 25.17 30.03
N HIS A 196 -21.30 26.15 30.12
CA HIS A 196 -21.56 27.52 30.56
C HIS A 196 -21.65 28.49 29.38
N GLU A 197 -21.41 28.04 28.19
CA GLU A 197 -21.40 28.78 26.92
C GLU A 197 -22.45 28.26 25.93
N PRO A 198 -23.73 28.19 26.35
CA PRO A 198 -24.76 27.66 25.48
C PRO A 198 -25.30 28.77 24.56
N GLY A 199 -24.70 28.99 23.42
CA GLY A 199 -25.27 29.98 22.53
C GLY A 199 -24.36 30.40 21.39
N ASP A 200 -24.66 31.57 20.89
CA ASP A 200 -23.98 32.35 19.88
C ASP A 200 -24.32 33.81 20.24
N SER A 201 -23.52 34.38 21.15
CA SER A 201 -23.83 35.62 21.83
C SER A 201 -23.77 36.84 20.91
N ASP A 202 -22.90 36.82 19.93
CA ASP A 202 -22.74 37.89 18.94
C ASP A 202 -23.54 37.64 17.65
N SER A 203 -24.10 36.41 17.51
CA SER A 203 -24.96 35.99 16.39
C SER A 203 -24.24 35.98 15.05
N ASP A 204 -22.97 35.64 15.03
CA ASP A 204 -22.19 35.54 13.81
C ASP A 204 -22.30 34.15 13.14
N GLY A 205 -22.85 33.17 13.84
CA GLY A 205 -23.11 31.79 13.37
C GLY A 205 -22.11 30.80 13.87
N ILE A 206 -21.14 31.19 14.69
CA ILE A 206 -20.23 30.30 15.41
C ILE A 206 -20.74 30.21 16.86
N PRO A 207 -20.89 29.05 17.46
CA PRO A 207 -21.24 28.91 18.88
C PRO A 207 -20.14 29.46 19.81
N ASP A 208 -20.54 30.12 20.91
CA ASP A 208 -19.61 30.70 21.90
C ASP A 208 -18.52 29.73 22.35
N ARG A 209 -18.85 28.44 22.54
CA ARG A 209 -17.91 27.37 22.91
C ARG A 209 -16.82 27.04 21.87
N LEU A 210 -16.83 27.68 20.71
CA LEU A 210 -15.84 27.52 19.63
C LEU A 210 -15.13 28.83 19.34
N GLU A 211 -15.30 29.84 20.18
CA GLU A 211 -14.75 31.18 20.04
C GLU A 211 -14.07 31.59 21.32
N LEU A 212 -12.81 31.99 21.21
CA LEU A 212 -12.12 32.65 22.30
C LEU A 212 -12.88 33.93 22.66
N ASP A 213 -13.35 34.08 23.90
CA ASP A 213 -14.03 35.25 24.38
C ASP A 213 -13.27 36.55 24.08
N SER A 214 -13.95 37.49 23.44
CA SER A 214 -13.42 38.79 23.03
C SER A 214 -13.68 39.90 24.06
#